data_ade4bde37c464a33ef2eee839d34d13c
#
_entry.id   ade4bde37c464a33ef2eee839d34d13c
#
_cell.length_a   1.000
_cell.length_b   1.000
_cell.length_c   1.000
_cell.angle_alpha   90.00
_cell.angle_beta   90.00
_cell.angle_gamma   90.00
#
_symmetry.space_group_name_H-M   'P 1'
#
loop_
_entity.id
_entity.type
_entity.pdbx_description
1 polymer ?
#
loop_
_entity_poly.entity_id
_entity_poly.type
_entity_poly.pdbx_seq_one_letter_code
_entity_poly.pdbx_strand_id
1 'polypeptide(L)'
;MMKRLAGLVIVVVAGFVVVSAQDAPQAPARGGGRGGGRGGGPQGQLVLAPKAAKLSEYVAPHKPHTKLTEVLAKHKGRTDWVEPVVDDDNLHADYISMGPGQKTPRRMNADTREWWVIQDGQIRFTIDGQDPFVASKGYLVQVPYRNMYEMETVGDQPSLRFEVNIAKARKMYPMDEKPVPIAGFNFVPVRVANKGTYAEGNKPWVDFNAVAAGTDKTSRFVHDDRAVANIILGPGIPPPPLTSKGHFHPESAEFWFILLNKIRYNIEGMPVFEADQGDIVYVPKMRYHLASFAGTGPSCRLAMNGYVDLSHSFDVNEGK
;
A
#
# COMPACT_ATOMS: atom_id res chain seq x y z
N MET A 1 -34.91 44.68 66.76
CA MET A 1 -35.78 43.68 66.06
C MET A 1 -35.00 43.26 64.76
N MET A 2 -34.22 42.22 64.85
CA MET A 2 -33.44 41.71 63.71
C MET A 2 -34.18 40.57 63.04
N LYS A 3 -34.63 40.74 61.81
CA LYS A 3 -35.15 39.62 60.98
C LYS A 3 -34.02 38.95 60.24
N ARG A 4 -33.77 37.66 60.53
CA ARG A 4 -32.86 36.81 59.84
C ARG A 4 -33.57 36.32 58.56
N LEU A 5 -32.93 36.60 57.40
CA LEU A 5 -33.29 35.93 56.15
C LEU A 5 -32.42 34.64 56.04
N ALA A 6 -33.11 33.52 55.93
CA ALA A 6 -32.51 32.25 55.63
C ALA A 6 -32.41 32.12 54.11
N GLY A 7 -31.19 32.05 53.57
CA GLY A 7 -30.98 31.78 52.17
C GLY A 7 -30.98 30.26 51.89
N LEU A 8 -31.84 29.85 50.98
CA LEU A 8 -31.93 28.47 50.48
C LEU A 8 -30.89 28.29 49.41
N VAL A 9 -29.87 27.48 49.67
CA VAL A 9 -28.88 27.05 48.67
C VAL A 9 -29.43 25.80 47.97
N ILE A 10 -29.82 25.94 46.70
CA ILE A 10 -30.20 24.82 45.85
C ILE A 10 -28.89 24.29 45.21
N VAL A 11 -28.44 23.13 45.65
CA VAL A 11 -27.37 22.37 45.01
C VAL A 11 -27.98 21.59 43.87
N VAL A 12 -27.75 22.03 42.63
CA VAL A 12 -28.08 21.26 41.42
C VAL A 12 -26.95 20.25 41.22
N VAL A 13 -27.18 18.99 41.55
CA VAL A 13 -26.31 17.87 41.21
C VAL A 13 -26.59 17.53 39.75
N ALA A 14 -25.75 18.00 38.87
CA ALA A 14 -25.73 17.54 37.48
C ALA A 14 -25.21 16.08 37.46
N GLY A 15 -26.12 15.13 37.38
CA GLY A 15 -25.79 13.74 37.14
C GLY A 15 -25.25 13.60 35.72
N PHE A 16 -23.96 13.41 35.61
CA PHE A 16 -23.36 12.90 34.35
C PHE A 16 -23.79 11.45 34.21
N VAL A 17 -24.75 11.18 33.31
CA VAL A 17 -24.99 9.85 32.80
C VAL A 17 -23.82 9.54 31.88
N VAL A 18 -22.85 8.81 32.37
CA VAL A 18 -21.86 8.14 31.54
C VAL A 18 -22.60 7.05 30.79
N VAL A 19 -23.04 7.35 29.58
CA VAL A 19 -23.42 6.31 28.61
C VAL A 19 -22.13 5.62 28.24
N SER A 20 -21.85 4.48 28.89
CA SER A 20 -20.85 3.55 28.39
C SER A 20 -21.34 3.16 27.00
N ALA A 21 -20.56 3.53 25.98
CA ALA A 21 -20.71 2.98 24.66
C ALA A 21 -20.56 1.46 24.83
N GLN A 22 -21.70 0.77 24.84
CA GLN A 22 -21.71 -0.68 24.76
C GLN A 22 -21.06 -1.03 23.43
N ASP A 23 -20.06 -1.91 23.54
CA ASP A 23 -19.35 -2.51 22.45
C ASP A 23 -20.26 -2.84 21.29
N ALA A 24 -20.11 -2.09 20.20
CA ALA A 24 -20.50 -2.61 18.91
C ALA A 24 -19.73 -3.93 18.75
N PRO A 25 -20.38 -5.04 18.35
CA PRO A 25 -19.67 -6.29 18.15
C PRO A 25 -18.54 -6.01 17.17
N GLN A 26 -17.29 -6.06 17.67
CA GLN A 26 -16.11 -6.06 16.82
C GLN A 26 -16.30 -7.19 15.83
N ALA A 27 -16.42 -6.84 14.58
CA ALA A 27 -16.30 -7.83 13.53
C ALA A 27 -15.01 -8.61 13.82
N PRO A 28 -15.06 -9.95 13.90
CA PRO A 28 -13.88 -10.73 14.25
C PRO A 28 -12.76 -10.31 13.31
N ALA A 29 -11.61 -9.95 13.90
CA ALA A 29 -10.40 -9.69 13.15
C ALA A 29 -10.15 -10.95 12.30
N ARG A 30 -10.55 -10.92 11.04
CA ARG A 30 -10.32 -12.00 10.09
C ARG A 30 -8.84 -11.99 9.81
N GLY A 31 -8.17 -12.90 10.50
CA GLY A 31 -6.75 -13.14 10.40
C GLY A 31 -6.33 -13.21 8.95
N GLY A 32 -5.32 -12.41 8.63
CA GLY A 32 -4.65 -12.41 7.36
C GLY A 32 -4.14 -13.80 7.00
N GLY A 33 -4.03 -14.03 5.71
CA GLY A 33 -3.16 -15.06 5.17
C GLY A 33 -3.62 -16.50 5.38
N ARG A 34 -4.64 -16.94 4.70
CA ARG A 34 -4.77 -18.37 4.40
C ARG A 34 -3.85 -18.73 3.25
N GLY A 35 -2.59 -19.06 3.59
CA GLY A 35 -1.85 -20.05 2.85
C GLY A 35 -2.69 -21.32 2.81
N GLY A 36 -2.88 -21.91 1.64
CA GLY A 36 -3.76 -23.03 1.36
C GLY A 36 -3.65 -24.17 2.38
N GLY A 37 -4.64 -24.25 3.27
CA GLY A 37 -4.95 -25.40 4.09
C GLY A 37 -6.43 -25.69 3.88
N ARG A 38 -6.75 -26.85 3.33
CA ARG A 38 -8.12 -27.40 3.25
C ARG A 38 -8.67 -27.55 4.66
N GLY A 39 -9.31 -26.53 5.18
CA GLY A 39 -10.07 -26.57 6.42
C GLY A 39 -11.39 -25.85 6.15
N GLY A 40 -12.53 -26.58 6.20
CA GLY A 40 -13.86 -26.08 5.95
C GLY A 40 -14.26 -24.93 6.87
N GLY A 41 -13.95 -23.70 6.45
CA GLY A 41 -14.64 -22.51 6.93
C GLY A 41 -16.01 -22.40 6.23
N PRO A 42 -16.94 -21.56 6.70
CA PRO A 42 -18.21 -21.40 6.04
C PRO A 42 -17.94 -21.03 4.57
N GLN A 43 -18.42 -21.88 3.67
CA GLN A 43 -18.34 -21.60 2.24
C GLN A 43 -19.17 -20.35 1.99
N GLY A 44 -18.58 -19.37 1.29
CA GLY A 44 -19.31 -18.20 0.83
C GLY A 44 -20.49 -18.60 -0.06
N GLN A 45 -21.49 -17.74 -0.15
CA GLN A 45 -22.62 -17.98 -1.02
C GLN A 45 -22.16 -17.96 -2.48
N LEU A 46 -22.49 -19.01 -3.26
CA LEU A 46 -22.28 -19.02 -4.70
C LEU A 46 -23.28 -18.08 -5.38
N VAL A 47 -22.78 -17.11 -6.12
CA VAL A 47 -23.57 -16.11 -6.84
C VAL A 47 -23.03 -15.94 -8.26
N LEU A 48 -23.83 -15.34 -9.13
CA LEU A 48 -23.37 -14.95 -10.46
C LEU A 48 -22.81 -13.54 -10.40
N ALA A 49 -21.53 -13.38 -10.72
CA ALA A 49 -20.85 -12.07 -10.79
C ALA A 49 -20.67 -11.64 -12.26
N PRO A 50 -20.80 -10.34 -12.57
CA PRO A 50 -20.49 -9.84 -13.89
C PRO A 50 -18.99 -10.02 -14.16
N LYS A 51 -18.67 -10.51 -15.34
CA LYS A 51 -17.30 -10.68 -15.84
C LYS A 51 -17.25 -10.12 -17.25
N ALA A 52 -16.23 -9.33 -17.55
CA ALA A 52 -16.05 -8.78 -18.90
C ALA A 52 -15.95 -9.90 -19.94
N ALA A 53 -16.71 -9.79 -21.03
CA ALA A 53 -16.73 -10.79 -22.11
C ALA A 53 -15.41 -10.78 -22.92
N LYS A 54 -14.70 -9.66 -22.92
CA LYS A 54 -13.37 -9.51 -23.55
C LYS A 54 -12.36 -9.05 -22.52
N LEU A 55 -11.15 -9.57 -22.61
CA LEU A 55 -10.05 -9.12 -21.78
C LEU A 55 -9.60 -7.72 -22.21
N SER A 56 -9.37 -6.85 -21.24
CA SER A 56 -8.76 -5.55 -21.50
C SER A 56 -7.33 -5.73 -22.01
N GLU A 57 -6.91 -4.88 -22.92
CA GLU A 57 -5.51 -4.82 -23.34
C GLU A 57 -4.65 -4.11 -22.29
N TYR A 58 -3.37 -4.45 -22.26
CA TYR A 58 -2.39 -3.71 -21.48
C TYR A 58 -1.98 -2.46 -22.25
N VAL A 59 -2.25 -1.30 -21.67
CA VAL A 59 -1.91 0.01 -22.23
C VAL A 59 -0.79 0.62 -21.38
N ALA A 60 0.24 1.17 -22.04
CA ALA A 60 1.35 1.81 -21.33
C ALA A 60 0.87 2.83 -20.28
N PRO A 61 1.48 2.88 -19.09
CA PRO A 61 2.72 2.19 -18.69
C PRO A 61 2.53 0.72 -18.30
N HIS A 62 1.30 0.22 -18.22
CA HIS A 62 0.99 -1.10 -17.71
C HIS A 62 1.56 -2.21 -18.58
N LYS A 63 2.26 -3.12 -17.93
CA LYS A 63 2.68 -4.41 -18.48
C LYS A 63 2.26 -5.51 -17.52
N PRO A 64 1.96 -6.70 -18.01
CA PRO A 64 1.66 -7.82 -17.10
C PRO A 64 2.83 -8.14 -16.18
N HIS A 65 4.06 -7.94 -16.66
CA HIS A 65 5.30 -8.13 -15.92
C HIS A 65 6.31 -7.05 -16.30
N THR A 66 6.64 -6.19 -15.36
CA THR A 66 7.73 -5.21 -15.48
C THR A 66 8.93 -5.75 -14.72
N LYS A 67 9.97 -6.16 -15.44
CA LYS A 67 11.19 -6.68 -14.84
C LYS A 67 12.08 -5.53 -14.39
N LEU A 68 12.52 -5.56 -13.14
CA LEU A 68 13.46 -4.57 -12.61
C LEU A 68 14.75 -4.53 -13.45
N THR A 69 15.24 -5.68 -13.91
CA THR A 69 16.44 -5.76 -14.75
C THR A 69 16.29 -5.00 -16.07
N GLU A 70 15.09 -5.00 -16.68
CA GLU A 70 14.80 -4.23 -17.89
C GLU A 70 14.73 -2.73 -17.61
N VAL A 71 14.12 -2.34 -16.48
CA VAL A 71 14.10 -0.95 -16.03
C VAL A 71 15.51 -0.42 -15.80
N LEU A 72 16.34 -1.14 -15.07
CA LEU A 72 17.73 -0.76 -14.82
C LEU A 72 18.55 -0.68 -16.11
N ALA A 73 18.35 -1.60 -17.04
CA ALA A 73 19.03 -1.59 -18.34
C ALA A 73 18.65 -0.36 -19.17
N LYS A 74 17.36 0.04 -19.16
CA LYS A 74 16.84 1.24 -19.85
C LYS A 74 17.49 2.52 -19.31
N HIS A 75 17.80 2.57 -18.03
CA HIS A 75 18.37 3.73 -17.36
C HIS A 75 19.85 3.61 -17.03
N LYS A 76 20.55 2.66 -17.68
CA LYS A 76 21.98 2.43 -17.45
C LYS A 76 22.81 3.71 -17.57
N GLY A 77 23.65 3.98 -16.58
CA GLY A 77 24.51 5.17 -16.52
C GLY A 77 23.81 6.46 -16.06
N ARG A 78 22.54 6.40 -15.70
CA ARG A 78 21.81 7.52 -15.10
C ARG A 78 21.59 7.26 -13.62
N THR A 79 21.69 8.31 -12.80
CA THR A 79 21.47 8.24 -11.35
C THR A 79 20.21 8.98 -10.91
N ASP A 80 19.52 9.62 -11.85
CA ASP A 80 18.32 10.43 -11.59
C ASP A 80 17.30 10.18 -12.71
N TRP A 81 16.25 9.42 -12.39
CA TRP A 81 15.23 9.05 -13.35
C TRP A 81 13.95 8.55 -12.68
N VAL A 82 12.85 8.64 -13.40
CA VAL A 82 11.54 8.10 -13.05
C VAL A 82 11.08 7.16 -14.16
N GLU A 83 10.56 6.00 -13.79
CA GLU A 83 9.95 5.03 -14.70
C GLU A 83 8.53 4.71 -14.22
N PRO A 84 7.48 5.23 -14.87
CA PRO A 84 6.10 4.90 -14.56
C PRO A 84 5.81 3.43 -14.85
N VAL A 85 5.11 2.74 -13.94
CA VAL A 85 4.74 1.33 -14.09
C VAL A 85 3.26 1.06 -13.83
N VAL A 86 2.60 1.87 -13.00
CA VAL A 86 1.16 1.83 -12.79
C VAL A 86 0.60 3.24 -12.91
N ASP A 87 -0.48 3.41 -13.66
CA ASP A 87 -1.23 4.66 -13.77
C ASP A 87 -2.69 4.33 -14.15
N ASP A 88 -3.43 3.81 -13.18
CA ASP A 88 -4.83 3.42 -13.38
C ASP A 88 -5.82 4.40 -12.72
N ASP A 89 -7.08 4.01 -12.63
CA ASP A 89 -8.12 4.86 -12.04
C ASP A 89 -7.94 5.07 -10.53
N ASN A 90 -7.23 4.18 -9.85
CA ASN A 90 -7.11 4.11 -8.41
C ASN A 90 -5.72 4.49 -7.90
N LEU A 91 -4.66 3.92 -8.49
CA LEU A 91 -3.29 4.04 -8.02
C LEU A 91 -2.34 4.49 -9.13
N HIS A 92 -1.29 5.16 -8.69
CA HIS A 92 -0.14 5.53 -9.51
C HIS A 92 1.13 5.01 -8.83
N ALA A 93 2.03 4.40 -9.61
CA ALA A 93 3.28 3.90 -9.07
C ALA A 93 4.45 4.00 -10.05
N ASP A 94 5.60 4.41 -9.50
CA ASP A 94 6.83 4.64 -10.23
C ASP A 94 8.04 3.94 -9.58
N TYR A 95 8.99 3.51 -10.40
CA TYR A 95 10.37 3.40 -9.93
C TYR A 95 11.04 4.76 -10.01
N ILE A 96 11.71 5.17 -8.94
CA ILE A 96 12.42 6.44 -8.86
C ILE A 96 13.83 6.22 -8.35
N SER A 97 14.82 6.67 -9.13
CA SER A 97 16.21 6.75 -8.70
C SER A 97 16.57 8.19 -8.41
N MET A 98 17.34 8.38 -7.34
CA MET A 98 17.91 9.69 -6.96
C MET A 98 19.40 9.53 -6.70
N GLY A 99 20.20 10.46 -7.25
CA GLY A 99 21.64 10.49 -7.06
C GLY A 99 22.04 10.80 -5.62
N PRO A 100 23.31 10.54 -5.24
CA PRO A 100 23.84 10.84 -3.91
C PRO A 100 23.63 12.32 -3.53
N GLY A 101 23.18 12.58 -2.31
CA GLY A 101 22.94 13.93 -1.78
C GLY A 101 21.71 14.65 -2.35
N GLN A 102 21.03 14.08 -3.32
CA GLN A 102 19.79 14.69 -3.83
C GLN A 102 18.69 14.63 -2.79
N LYS A 103 17.88 15.70 -2.78
CA LYS A 103 16.74 15.87 -1.87
C LYS A 103 15.46 16.13 -2.65
N THR A 104 14.36 15.64 -2.14
CA THR A 104 13.05 16.12 -2.57
C THR A 104 12.72 17.44 -1.87
N PRO A 105 11.95 18.36 -2.49
CA PRO A 105 11.34 19.46 -1.76
C PRO A 105 10.50 18.94 -0.59
N ARG A 106 10.43 19.68 0.51
CA ARG A 106 9.50 19.39 1.60
C ARG A 106 8.06 19.56 1.10
N ARG A 107 7.24 18.54 1.28
CA ARG A 107 5.93 18.44 0.66
C ARG A 107 4.98 17.56 1.46
N MET A 108 3.69 17.60 1.11
CA MET A 108 2.68 16.70 1.64
C MET A 108 1.63 16.37 0.58
N ASN A 109 0.86 15.31 0.80
CA ASN A 109 -0.34 15.04 0.02
C ASN A 109 -1.56 15.66 0.70
N ALA A 110 -2.53 16.15 -0.09
CA ALA A 110 -3.73 16.80 0.42
C ALA A 110 -4.64 15.83 1.19
N ASP A 111 -4.96 14.69 0.58
CA ASP A 111 -6.02 13.79 1.05
C ASP A 111 -5.63 12.32 0.89
N THR A 112 -4.38 12.03 0.58
CA THR A 112 -3.93 10.66 0.27
C THR A 112 -2.74 10.26 1.10
N ARG A 113 -2.65 8.97 1.38
CA ARG A 113 -1.45 8.31 1.90
C ARG A 113 -0.51 8.03 0.74
N GLU A 114 0.78 8.12 0.99
CA GLU A 114 1.83 7.74 0.06
C GLU A 114 2.76 6.74 0.73
N TRP A 115 3.29 5.80 -0.05
CA TRP A 115 4.19 4.80 0.51
C TRP A 115 5.28 4.40 -0.48
N TRP A 116 6.34 3.84 0.06
CA TRP A 116 7.55 3.46 -0.68
C TRP A 116 8.04 2.09 -0.28
N VAL A 117 8.62 1.39 -1.24
CA VAL A 117 9.52 0.24 -1.01
C VAL A 117 10.93 0.68 -1.37
N ILE A 118 11.87 0.57 -0.45
CA ILE A 118 13.27 0.89 -0.73
C ILE A 118 13.91 -0.35 -1.35
N GLN A 119 14.28 -0.22 -2.63
CA GLN A 119 14.83 -1.30 -3.44
C GLN A 119 16.36 -1.35 -3.37
N ASP A 120 17.02 -0.19 -3.32
CA ASP A 120 18.47 -0.10 -3.23
C ASP A 120 18.92 1.24 -2.65
N GLY A 121 20.18 1.31 -2.19
CA GLY A 121 20.76 2.50 -1.57
C GLY A 121 20.13 2.83 -0.21
N GLN A 122 20.26 4.09 0.20
CA GLN A 122 19.79 4.59 1.48
C GLN A 122 19.07 5.92 1.30
N ILE A 123 17.94 6.07 1.96
CA ILE A 123 17.12 7.30 1.95
C ILE A 123 16.86 7.73 3.39
N ARG A 124 17.26 8.96 3.73
CA ARG A 124 16.82 9.62 4.96
C ARG A 124 15.42 10.18 4.74
N PHE A 125 14.50 9.81 5.61
CA PHE A 125 13.16 10.37 5.70
C PHE A 125 13.10 11.34 6.88
N THR A 126 12.58 12.54 6.63
CA THR A 126 12.15 13.49 7.64
C THR A 126 10.66 13.66 7.49
N ILE A 127 9.89 13.20 8.47
CA ILE A 127 8.43 13.20 8.46
C ILE A 127 7.91 13.93 9.69
N ASP A 128 6.96 14.84 9.54
CA ASP A 128 6.33 15.55 10.64
C ASP A 128 5.87 14.60 11.76
N GLY A 129 6.32 14.86 12.98
CA GLY A 129 5.94 14.09 14.16
C GLY A 129 6.67 12.75 14.31
N GLN A 130 7.72 12.51 13.51
CA GLN A 130 8.61 11.36 13.63
C GLN A 130 10.06 11.85 13.78
N ASP A 131 10.87 11.11 14.53
CA ASP A 131 12.32 11.31 14.46
C ASP A 131 12.83 10.94 13.06
N PRO A 132 13.77 11.71 12.49
CA PRO A 132 14.36 11.36 11.20
C PRO A 132 15.02 9.97 11.25
N PHE A 133 14.83 9.18 10.22
CA PHE A 133 15.40 7.83 10.11
C PHE A 133 15.96 7.58 8.72
N VAL A 134 16.86 6.61 8.60
CA VAL A 134 17.42 6.14 7.33
C VAL A 134 16.82 4.79 7.00
N ALA A 135 16.15 4.73 5.86
CA ALA A 135 15.61 3.51 5.28
C ALA A 135 16.58 2.96 4.22
N SER A 136 16.81 1.65 4.24
CA SER A 136 17.63 0.93 3.27
C SER A 136 16.83 -0.16 2.60
N LYS A 137 17.46 -0.97 1.74
CA LYS A 137 16.82 -2.07 1.04
C LYS A 137 15.98 -2.94 1.97
N GLY A 138 14.71 -3.14 1.60
CA GLY A 138 13.73 -3.90 2.36
C GLY A 138 12.86 -3.07 3.31
N TYR A 139 13.16 -1.76 3.48
CA TYR A 139 12.25 -0.91 4.22
C TYR A 139 11.01 -0.57 3.40
N LEU A 140 9.86 -0.65 4.05
CA LEU A 140 8.58 -0.14 3.60
C LEU A 140 8.29 1.12 4.41
N VAL A 141 8.06 2.26 3.77
CA VAL A 141 7.84 3.56 4.43
C VAL A 141 6.52 4.14 3.97
N GLN A 142 5.76 4.80 4.84
CA GLN A 142 4.52 5.47 4.46
C GLN A 142 4.32 6.80 5.19
N VAL A 143 3.60 7.71 4.54
CA VAL A 143 3.22 9.01 5.09
C VAL A 143 1.72 9.24 4.91
N PRO A 144 0.96 9.47 5.99
CA PRO A 144 -0.45 9.83 5.91
C PRO A 144 -0.65 11.23 5.30
N TYR A 145 -1.86 11.52 4.82
CA TYR A 145 -2.20 12.82 4.26
C TYR A 145 -1.90 13.97 5.23
N ARG A 146 -1.51 15.13 4.67
CA ARG A 146 -1.21 16.40 5.37
C ARG A 146 -0.09 16.32 6.41
N ASN A 147 0.76 15.32 6.36
CA ASN A 147 2.02 15.30 7.07
C ASN A 147 3.13 15.73 6.11
N MET A 148 3.87 16.76 6.50
CA MET A 148 5.02 17.19 5.71
C MET A 148 6.11 16.14 5.78
N TYR A 149 6.77 15.93 4.65
CA TYR A 149 7.92 15.04 4.57
C TYR A 149 8.91 15.50 3.50
N GLU A 150 10.14 15.08 3.67
CA GLU A 150 11.19 15.16 2.66
C GLU A 150 12.02 13.88 2.66
N MET A 151 12.71 13.65 1.57
CA MET A 151 13.61 12.51 1.39
C MET A 151 14.96 13.01 0.89
N GLU A 152 16.03 12.36 1.36
CA GLU A 152 17.40 12.63 0.94
C GLU A 152 18.10 11.30 0.67
N THR A 153 18.69 11.14 -0.51
CA THR A 153 19.62 10.04 -0.77
C THR A 153 20.90 10.27 0.03
N VAL A 154 21.22 9.35 0.93
CA VAL A 154 22.41 9.44 1.80
C VAL A 154 23.44 8.38 1.38
N GLY A 155 24.71 8.65 1.72
CA GLY A 155 25.82 7.83 1.27
C GLY A 155 26.34 8.26 -0.11
N ASP A 156 27.17 7.41 -0.71
CA ASP A 156 27.87 7.66 -1.96
C ASP A 156 27.27 6.97 -3.19
N GLN A 157 26.19 6.22 -2.98
CA GLN A 157 25.48 5.50 -4.02
C GLN A 157 24.10 6.11 -4.27
N PRO A 158 23.57 6.02 -5.51
CA PRO A 158 22.18 6.37 -5.79
C PRO A 158 21.22 5.51 -4.97
N SER A 159 20.07 6.06 -4.64
CA SER A 159 18.95 5.29 -4.08
C SER A 159 17.96 4.91 -5.17
N LEU A 160 17.31 3.76 -5.00
CA LEU A 160 16.20 3.30 -5.83
C LEU A 160 15.02 2.93 -4.94
N ARG A 161 13.88 3.52 -5.24
CA ARG A 161 12.62 3.22 -4.54
C ARG A 161 11.50 2.96 -5.53
N PHE A 162 10.53 2.20 -5.09
CA PHE A 162 9.22 2.08 -5.70
C PHE A 162 8.27 2.96 -4.89
N GLU A 163 7.67 3.96 -5.54
CA GLU A 163 6.79 4.96 -4.91
C GLU A 163 5.35 4.72 -5.36
N VAL A 164 4.39 4.71 -4.44
CA VAL A 164 2.97 4.48 -4.74
C VAL A 164 2.12 5.55 -4.09
N ASN A 165 1.14 6.06 -4.83
CA ASN A 165 0.12 6.98 -4.34
C ASN A 165 -1.23 6.69 -5.00
N ILE A 166 -2.27 7.33 -4.53
CA ILE A 166 -3.56 7.37 -5.20
C ILE A 166 -3.41 8.09 -6.54
N ALA A 167 -4.11 7.60 -7.56
CA ALA A 167 -4.11 8.20 -8.88
C ALA A 167 -4.45 9.70 -8.84
N LYS A 168 -3.70 10.48 -9.61
CA LYS A 168 -3.87 11.94 -9.71
C LYS A 168 -3.65 12.72 -8.41
N ALA A 169 -3.04 12.12 -7.38
CA ALA A 169 -2.65 12.83 -6.17
C ALA A 169 -1.76 14.04 -6.50
N ARG A 170 -1.95 15.13 -5.76
CA ARG A 170 -1.18 16.36 -5.95
C ARG A 170 -0.41 16.72 -4.69
N LYS A 171 0.83 17.14 -4.88
CA LYS A 171 1.69 17.61 -3.80
C LYS A 171 1.35 19.04 -3.43
N MET A 172 1.34 19.33 -2.13
CA MET A 172 1.31 20.67 -1.56
C MET A 172 2.64 20.96 -0.89
N TYR A 173 3.00 22.21 -0.84
CA TYR A 173 4.30 22.67 -0.34
C TYR A 173 4.12 23.71 0.76
N PRO A 174 4.98 23.78 1.77
CA PRO A 174 4.95 24.87 2.73
C PRO A 174 5.32 26.20 2.05
N MET A 175 4.98 27.31 2.68
CA MET A 175 5.14 28.63 2.09
C MET A 175 6.60 29.04 1.83
N ASP A 176 7.53 28.42 2.51
CA ASP A 176 8.98 28.63 2.40
C ASP A 176 9.65 27.67 1.40
N GLU A 177 8.88 26.80 0.75
CA GLU A 177 9.37 25.82 -0.23
C GLU A 177 8.97 26.23 -1.65
N LYS A 178 9.83 25.96 -2.64
CA LYS A 178 9.52 26.18 -4.03
C LYS A 178 8.76 24.98 -4.61
N PRO A 179 7.49 25.16 -5.02
CA PRO A 179 6.73 24.06 -5.63
C PRO A 179 7.37 23.56 -6.93
N VAL A 180 7.32 22.25 -7.15
CA VAL A 180 7.63 21.67 -8.45
C VAL A 180 6.50 22.04 -9.42
N PRO A 181 6.78 22.70 -10.55
CA PRO A 181 5.74 23.13 -11.49
C PRO A 181 4.92 21.95 -12.05
N ILE A 182 3.62 22.16 -12.17
CA ILE A 182 2.70 21.21 -12.81
C ILE A 182 2.02 21.94 -13.96
N ALA A 183 2.10 21.38 -15.17
CA ALA A 183 1.49 21.98 -16.35
C ALA A 183 -0.02 22.20 -16.14
N GLY A 184 -0.49 23.40 -16.41
CA GLY A 184 -1.90 23.78 -16.27
C GLY A 184 -2.35 24.11 -14.83
N PHE A 185 -1.43 24.15 -13.85
CA PHE A 185 -1.74 24.48 -12.45
C PHE A 185 -0.93 25.66 -11.94
N ASN A 186 -1.58 26.52 -11.15
CA ASN A 186 -0.94 27.53 -10.34
C ASN A 186 -0.99 27.11 -8.88
N PHE A 187 0.06 27.44 -8.12
CA PHE A 187 0.07 27.24 -6.66
C PHE A 187 -0.42 28.51 -5.97
N VAL A 188 -1.41 28.34 -5.07
CA VAL A 188 -2.02 29.42 -4.32
C VAL A 188 -1.98 29.10 -2.82
N PRO A 189 -1.83 30.10 -1.93
CA PRO A 189 -1.90 29.88 -0.50
C PRO A 189 -3.27 29.33 -0.08
N VAL A 190 -3.28 28.22 0.65
CA VAL A 190 -4.48 27.63 1.25
C VAL A 190 -4.24 27.28 2.71
N ARG A 191 -5.32 27.22 3.50
CA ARG A 191 -5.26 26.70 4.86
C ARG A 191 -5.71 25.25 4.86
N VAL A 192 -4.95 24.39 5.52
CA VAL A 192 -5.30 22.99 5.73
C VAL A 192 -5.45 22.73 7.23
N ALA A 193 -6.39 21.88 7.58
CA ALA A 193 -6.64 21.42 8.95
C ALA A 193 -6.63 19.89 8.96
N ASN A 194 -6.44 19.31 10.13
CA ASN A 194 -6.39 17.87 10.38
C ASN A 194 -5.26 17.17 9.61
N LYS A 195 -4.59 16.27 10.26
CA LYS A 195 -3.54 15.43 9.67
C LYS A 195 -3.99 13.97 9.75
N GLY A 196 -3.62 13.20 8.74
CA GLY A 196 -3.72 11.75 8.83
C GLY A 196 -2.81 11.20 9.92
N THR A 197 -3.17 10.03 10.43
CA THR A 197 -2.44 9.37 11.52
C THR A 197 -1.98 7.98 11.09
N TYR A 198 -1.19 7.35 11.95
CA TYR A 198 -0.79 5.95 11.81
C TYR A 198 -1.75 5.02 12.61
N ALA A 199 -3.02 5.39 12.74
CA ALA A 199 -4.04 4.56 13.39
C ALA A 199 -4.26 3.22 12.66
N GLU A 200 -4.98 2.31 13.28
CA GLU A 200 -5.41 1.03 12.73
C GLU A 200 -4.26 0.08 12.34
N GLY A 201 -3.13 0.15 13.06
CA GLY A 201 -1.99 -0.72 12.85
C GLY A 201 -1.03 -0.26 11.74
N ASN A 202 -1.31 0.87 11.08
CA ASN A 202 -0.33 1.50 10.21
C ASN A 202 0.89 1.94 11.02
N LYS A 203 2.09 1.72 10.49
CA LYS A 203 3.37 2.15 11.07
C LYS A 203 4.05 3.12 10.10
N PRO A 204 4.87 4.09 10.56
CA PRO A 204 5.61 4.98 9.66
C PRO A 204 6.57 4.19 8.76
N TRP A 205 7.12 3.10 9.25
CA TRP A 205 7.95 2.18 8.47
C TRP A 205 7.89 0.75 9.03
N VAL A 206 8.23 -0.20 8.18
CA VAL A 206 8.41 -1.62 8.50
C VAL A 206 9.72 -2.08 7.86
N ASP A 207 10.59 -2.70 8.62
CA ASP A 207 11.72 -3.44 8.07
C ASP A 207 11.24 -4.83 7.63
N PHE A 208 11.15 -5.04 6.34
CA PHE A 208 10.74 -6.32 5.79
C PHE A 208 11.69 -7.48 6.17
N ASN A 209 12.97 -7.20 6.41
CA ASN A 209 13.90 -8.24 6.85
C ASN A 209 13.49 -8.79 8.23
N ALA A 210 13.00 -7.93 9.14
CA ALA A 210 12.45 -8.36 10.42
C ALA A 210 11.16 -9.19 10.25
N VAL A 211 10.31 -8.83 9.25
CA VAL A 211 9.12 -9.63 8.91
C VAL A 211 9.52 -10.99 8.36
N ALA A 212 10.48 -11.05 7.44
CA ALA A 212 10.98 -12.30 6.85
C ALA A 212 11.64 -13.21 7.90
N ALA A 213 12.35 -12.63 8.87
CA ALA A 213 12.91 -13.34 10.01
C ALA A 213 11.87 -13.76 11.07
N GLY A 214 10.63 -13.31 10.94
CA GLY A 214 9.54 -13.60 11.89
C GLY A 214 9.60 -12.82 13.20
N THR A 215 10.43 -11.80 13.32
CA THR A 215 10.54 -10.93 14.51
C THR A 215 9.55 -9.78 14.47
N ASP A 216 9.12 -9.33 13.30
CA ASP A 216 7.94 -8.45 13.10
C ASP A 216 6.79 -9.29 12.48
N LYS A 217 5.58 -9.11 12.99
CA LYS A 217 4.37 -9.81 12.53
C LYS A 217 3.47 -8.95 11.63
N THR A 218 3.96 -7.84 11.15
CA THR A 218 3.20 -6.97 10.26
C THR A 218 2.88 -7.71 8.96
N SER A 219 1.59 -7.88 8.69
CA SER A 219 1.07 -8.48 7.46
C SER A 219 0.33 -7.47 6.57
N ARG A 220 -0.10 -6.36 7.15
CA ARG A 220 -0.75 -5.27 6.43
C ARG A 220 0.02 -3.98 6.69
N PHE A 221 0.62 -3.44 5.63
CA PHE A 221 1.48 -2.27 5.75
C PHE A 221 0.70 -0.96 5.52
N VAL A 222 -0.14 -0.91 4.48
CA VAL A 222 -1.07 0.19 4.25
C VAL A 222 -2.49 -0.32 4.43
N HIS A 223 -3.29 0.41 5.18
CA HIS A 223 -4.70 0.15 5.35
C HIS A 223 -5.42 1.48 5.60
N ASP A 224 -6.12 1.97 4.62
CA ASP A 224 -7.02 3.12 4.75
C ASP A 224 -8.25 2.95 3.85
N ASP A 225 -9.05 4.00 3.74
CA ASP A 225 -10.33 3.97 3.01
C ASP A 225 -10.16 3.99 1.47
N ARG A 226 -8.93 4.11 0.96
CA ARG A 226 -8.68 4.27 -0.47
C ARG A 226 -7.67 3.28 -1.05
N ALA A 227 -6.87 2.65 -0.20
CA ALA A 227 -5.85 1.72 -0.64
C ALA A 227 -5.43 0.75 0.46
N VAL A 228 -4.91 -0.38 0.03
CA VAL A 228 -4.28 -1.36 0.90
C VAL A 228 -2.97 -1.86 0.28
N ALA A 229 -2.03 -2.20 1.17
CA ALA A 229 -0.81 -2.90 0.81
C ALA A 229 -0.56 -4.03 1.83
N ASN A 230 -0.67 -5.28 1.37
CA ASN A 230 -0.52 -6.47 2.20
C ASN A 230 0.81 -7.16 1.94
N ILE A 231 1.54 -7.45 3.01
CA ILE A 231 2.75 -8.28 2.98
C ILE A 231 2.30 -9.74 3.01
N ILE A 232 2.44 -10.45 1.90
CA ILE A 232 2.04 -11.85 1.75
C ILE A 232 3.28 -12.71 1.67
N LEU A 233 3.72 -13.18 2.83
CA LEU A 233 4.86 -14.07 3.02
C LEU A 233 4.36 -15.52 3.17
N GLY A 234 4.96 -16.45 2.45
CA GLY A 234 4.63 -17.85 2.57
C GLY A 234 5.81 -18.77 2.32
N PRO A 235 5.71 -20.01 2.81
CA PRO A 235 6.70 -21.04 2.55
C PRO A 235 6.69 -21.46 1.08
N GLY A 236 7.78 -22.04 0.62
CA GLY A 236 7.79 -22.75 -0.66
C GLY A 236 6.88 -23.97 -0.58
N ILE A 237 5.71 -23.88 -1.15
CA ILE A 237 4.76 -24.98 -1.30
C ILE A 237 4.55 -25.26 -2.80
N PRO A 238 4.22 -26.50 -3.18
CA PRO A 238 3.89 -26.78 -4.56
C PRO A 238 2.80 -25.82 -5.06
N PRO A 239 2.98 -25.22 -6.24
CA PRO A 239 1.97 -24.31 -6.77
C PRO A 239 0.68 -25.10 -7.09
N PRO A 240 -0.48 -24.45 -7.02
CA PRO A 240 -1.75 -25.08 -7.42
C PRO A 240 -1.72 -25.49 -8.90
N PRO A 241 -2.61 -26.40 -9.31
CA PRO A 241 -2.72 -26.82 -10.70
C PRO A 241 -2.90 -25.63 -11.64
N LEU A 242 -2.41 -25.74 -12.87
CA LEU A 242 -2.58 -24.69 -13.90
C LEU A 242 -4.05 -24.44 -14.27
N THR A 243 -4.92 -25.39 -13.98
CA THR A 243 -6.38 -25.26 -14.16
C THR A 243 -7.02 -24.31 -13.14
N SER A 244 -6.33 -24.00 -12.04
CA SER A 244 -6.82 -23.03 -11.06
C SER A 244 -6.79 -21.62 -11.64
N LYS A 245 -7.95 -21.00 -11.75
CA LYS A 245 -8.10 -19.64 -12.30
C LYS A 245 -7.81 -18.55 -11.25
N GLY A 246 -7.88 -18.91 -9.96
CA GLY A 246 -7.83 -17.92 -8.87
C GLY A 246 -9.12 -17.09 -8.82
N HIS A 247 -8.98 -15.80 -8.69
CA HIS A 247 -10.06 -14.84 -8.54
C HIS A 247 -9.89 -13.64 -9.48
N PHE A 248 -10.85 -12.71 -9.45
CA PHE A 248 -10.73 -11.41 -10.12
C PHE A 248 -11.36 -10.31 -9.26
N HIS A 249 -10.95 -9.08 -9.51
CA HIS A 249 -11.55 -7.89 -8.92
C HIS A 249 -12.38 -7.16 -9.97
N PRO A 250 -13.69 -6.91 -9.73
CA PRO A 250 -14.51 -6.19 -10.69
C PRO A 250 -14.23 -4.68 -10.70
N GLU A 251 -13.83 -4.10 -9.58
CA GLU A 251 -13.80 -2.65 -9.38
C GLU A 251 -12.38 -2.04 -9.45
N SER A 252 -11.35 -2.84 -9.18
CA SER A 252 -9.96 -2.37 -9.13
C SER A 252 -9.02 -3.27 -9.88
N ALA A 253 -7.88 -2.73 -10.30
CA ALA A 253 -6.71 -3.52 -10.63
C ALA A 253 -6.02 -3.99 -9.35
N GLU A 254 -5.17 -4.99 -9.48
CA GLU A 254 -4.23 -5.39 -8.44
C GLU A 254 -2.84 -5.47 -9.02
N PHE A 255 -1.84 -5.06 -8.24
CA PHE A 255 -0.46 -5.23 -8.61
C PHE A 255 0.41 -5.62 -7.42
N TRP A 256 1.55 -6.21 -7.71
CA TRP A 256 2.45 -6.74 -6.69
C TRP A 256 3.87 -6.28 -6.94
N PHE A 257 4.53 -5.87 -5.86
CA PHE A 257 5.99 -5.74 -5.79
C PHE A 257 6.55 -7.03 -5.16
N ILE A 258 7.52 -7.67 -5.79
CA ILE A 258 8.12 -8.90 -5.27
C ILE A 258 9.20 -8.53 -4.25
N LEU A 259 8.93 -8.82 -2.97
CA LEU A 259 9.81 -8.49 -1.86
C LEU A 259 10.91 -9.52 -1.62
N LEU A 260 10.63 -10.79 -1.90
CA LEU A 260 11.55 -11.89 -1.62
C LEU A 260 11.37 -13.03 -2.61
N ASN A 261 12.50 -13.52 -3.17
CA ASN A 261 12.54 -14.66 -4.08
C ASN A 261 11.58 -14.53 -5.27
N LYS A 262 10.87 -15.59 -5.62
CA LYS A 262 10.03 -15.67 -6.80
C LYS A 262 8.57 -15.89 -6.45
N ILE A 263 7.70 -15.27 -7.21
CA ILE A 263 6.24 -15.51 -7.20
C ILE A 263 5.84 -15.97 -8.59
N ARG A 264 5.06 -17.05 -8.65
CA ARG A 264 4.49 -17.59 -9.89
C ARG A 264 3.10 -17.01 -10.09
N TYR A 265 2.85 -16.56 -11.32
CA TYR A 265 1.59 -15.96 -11.73
C TYR A 265 0.92 -16.79 -12.82
N ASN A 266 -0.37 -17.05 -12.60
CA ASN A 266 -1.32 -17.52 -13.62
C ASN A 266 -2.31 -16.38 -13.86
N ILE A 267 -2.24 -15.73 -15.01
CA ILE A 267 -3.10 -14.60 -15.38
C ILE A 267 -3.88 -14.97 -16.63
N GLU A 268 -5.18 -14.76 -16.61
CA GLU A 268 -6.07 -15.07 -17.72
C GLU A 268 -5.59 -14.46 -19.05
N GLY A 269 -5.50 -15.30 -20.08
CA GLY A 269 -5.04 -14.90 -21.42
C GLY A 269 -3.54 -14.77 -21.57
N MET A 270 -2.75 -15.26 -20.59
CA MET A 270 -1.30 -15.21 -20.62
C MET A 270 -0.66 -16.56 -20.32
N PRO A 271 0.53 -16.84 -20.84
CA PRO A 271 1.34 -17.94 -20.33
C PRO A 271 1.67 -17.72 -18.85
N VAL A 272 1.78 -18.82 -18.10
CA VAL A 272 2.27 -18.78 -16.72
C VAL A 272 3.73 -18.30 -16.71
N PHE A 273 4.06 -17.43 -15.77
CA PHE A 273 5.43 -16.90 -15.60
C PHE A 273 5.79 -16.76 -14.13
N GLU A 274 7.06 -16.55 -13.88
CA GLU A 274 7.59 -16.22 -12.56
C GLU A 274 8.16 -14.79 -12.58
N ALA A 275 7.91 -14.04 -11.52
CA ALA A 275 8.47 -12.72 -11.28
C ALA A 275 9.51 -12.81 -10.17
N ASP A 276 10.63 -12.15 -10.36
CA ASP A 276 11.78 -12.13 -9.45
C ASP A 276 11.67 -10.95 -8.45
N GLN A 277 12.48 -11.02 -7.40
CA GLN A 277 12.59 -9.93 -6.43
C GLN A 277 12.85 -8.58 -7.10
N GLY A 278 12.04 -7.59 -6.74
CA GLY A 278 12.09 -6.24 -7.31
C GLY A 278 11.22 -6.07 -8.56
N ASP A 279 10.65 -7.12 -9.13
CA ASP A 279 9.74 -7.01 -10.26
C ASP A 279 8.35 -6.51 -9.84
N ILE A 280 7.62 -5.95 -10.81
CA ILE A 280 6.19 -5.59 -10.67
C ILE A 280 5.35 -6.47 -11.58
N VAL A 281 4.28 -7.01 -11.03
CA VAL A 281 3.23 -7.68 -11.80
C VAL A 281 1.94 -6.90 -11.64
N TYR A 282 1.26 -6.60 -12.75
CA TYR A 282 0.02 -5.83 -12.78
C TYR A 282 -1.09 -6.62 -13.46
N VAL A 283 -2.28 -6.63 -12.87
CA VAL A 283 -3.48 -7.26 -13.44
C VAL A 283 -4.62 -6.26 -13.47
N PRO A 284 -5.15 -5.95 -14.65
CA PRO A 284 -6.33 -5.10 -14.78
C PRO A 284 -7.56 -5.72 -14.10
N LYS A 285 -8.49 -4.86 -13.71
CA LYS A 285 -9.81 -5.31 -13.23
C LYS A 285 -10.46 -6.29 -14.20
N MET A 286 -11.35 -7.15 -13.69
CA MET A 286 -12.09 -8.16 -14.44
C MET A 286 -11.27 -9.31 -15.05
N ARG A 287 -10.00 -9.47 -14.69
CA ARG A 287 -9.12 -10.50 -15.22
C ARG A 287 -8.79 -11.53 -14.14
N TYR A 288 -9.06 -12.81 -14.38
CA TYR A 288 -8.67 -13.87 -13.45
C TYR A 288 -7.17 -13.90 -13.24
N HIS A 289 -6.78 -14.09 -12.00
CA HIS A 289 -5.38 -14.22 -11.65
C HIS A 289 -5.18 -15.05 -10.38
N LEU A 290 -4.01 -15.64 -10.31
CA LEU A 290 -3.54 -16.41 -9.16
C LEU A 290 -2.05 -16.16 -8.98
N ALA A 291 -1.70 -15.61 -7.82
CA ALA A 291 -0.31 -15.50 -7.40
C ALA A 291 0.01 -16.63 -6.41
N SER A 292 1.01 -17.44 -6.69
CA SER A 292 1.43 -18.56 -5.86
C SER A 292 2.92 -18.49 -5.55
N PHE A 293 3.30 -19.03 -4.38
CA PHE A 293 4.70 -19.10 -3.99
C PHE A 293 5.45 -20.05 -4.94
N ALA A 294 6.62 -19.64 -5.40
CA ALA A 294 7.47 -20.42 -6.29
C ALA A 294 8.76 -20.83 -5.56
N GLY A 295 9.34 -21.95 -6.00
CA GLY A 295 10.60 -22.44 -5.45
C GLY A 295 10.46 -23.23 -4.16
N THR A 296 11.62 -23.48 -3.52
CA THR A 296 11.74 -24.39 -2.35
C THR A 296 11.85 -23.63 -1.02
N GLY A 297 11.98 -22.32 -1.05
CA GLY A 297 12.11 -21.46 0.13
C GLY A 297 10.96 -20.46 0.27
N PRO A 298 10.96 -19.67 1.35
CA PRO A 298 9.96 -18.64 1.55
C PRO A 298 10.06 -17.60 0.44
N SER A 299 8.91 -17.11 0.00
CA SER A 299 8.80 -15.98 -0.94
C SER A 299 7.75 -15.01 -0.48
N CYS A 300 7.86 -13.76 -0.92
CA CYS A 300 6.98 -12.70 -0.46
C CYS A 300 6.68 -11.70 -1.58
N ARG A 301 5.44 -11.23 -1.56
CA ARG A 301 4.97 -10.12 -2.39
C ARG A 301 4.25 -9.08 -1.53
N LEU A 302 4.34 -7.82 -1.91
CA LEU A 302 3.49 -6.74 -1.43
C LEU A 302 2.31 -6.62 -2.40
N ALA A 303 1.11 -7.00 -1.98
CA ALA A 303 -0.09 -6.94 -2.80
C ALA A 303 -0.79 -5.60 -2.58
N MET A 304 -1.06 -4.87 -3.64
CA MET A 304 -1.56 -3.51 -3.62
C MET A 304 -2.83 -3.36 -4.46
N ASN A 305 -3.85 -2.80 -3.84
CA ASN A 305 -5.13 -2.48 -4.47
C ASN A 305 -5.55 -1.06 -4.09
N GLY A 306 -6.11 -0.36 -5.04
CA GLY A 306 -6.75 0.94 -4.82
C GLY A 306 -8.20 0.83 -4.36
N TYR A 307 -8.54 -0.16 -3.55
CA TYR A 307 -9.88 -0.40 -3.04
C TYR A 307 -9.83 -1.09 -1.68
N VAL A 308 -10.76 -0.75 -0.80
CA VAL A 308 -10.71 -1.20 0.60
C VAL A 308 -11.26 -2.60 0.84
N ASP A 309 -12.19 -3.07 0.02
CA ASP A 309 -12.75 -4.40 0.18
C ASP A 309 -11.86 -5.44 -0.52
N LEU A 310 -11.13 -6.17 0.28
CA LEU A 310 -10.26 -7.25 -0.15
C LEU A 310 -10.89 -8.63 0.05
N SER A 311 -12.19 -8.70 0.31
CA SER A 311 -12.87 -9.98 0.33
C SER A 311 -12.93 -10.52 -1.10
N HIS A 312 -11.90 -11.22 -1.51
CA HIS A 312 -11.76 -11.89 -2.81
C HIS A 312 -12.85 -12.96 -3.00
N SER A 313 -14.10 -12.52 -3.05
CA SER A 313 -15.27 -13.39 -3.10
C SER A 313 -15.54 -13.95 -4.48
N PHE A 314 -14.76 -13.57 -5.48
CA PHE A 314 -14.95 -13.95 -6.89
C PHE A 314 -14.04 -15.11 -7.31
N ASP A 315 -13.76 -16.02 -6.39
CA ASP A 315 -13.03 -17.25 -6.67
C ASP A 315 -13.96 -18.32 -7.25
N VAL A 316 -13.66 -18.82 -8.43
CA VAL A 316 -14.45 -19.85 -9.13
C VAL A 316 -13.97 -21.28 -8.84
N ASN A 317 -12.93 -21.45 -8.04
CA ASN A 317 -12.34 -22.75 -7.73
C ASN A 317 -12.83 -23.31 -6.40
N GLU A 318 -13.59 -22.55 -5.63
CA GLU A 318 -14.14 -23.01 -4.37
C GLU A 318 -15.25 -24.06 -4.64
N GLY A 319 -15.05 -25.25 -4.07
CA GLY A 319 -16.04 -26.33 -4.11
C GLY A 319 -15.84 -27.38 -5.20
N LYS A 320 -14.69 -27.43 -5.86
CA LYS A 320 -14.32 -28.53 -6.78
C LYS A 320 -13.29 -29.45 -6.17
#